data_a65f98636b69a3e4a2ff6e2862341ef1
#
_entry.id   a65f98636b69a3e4a2ff6e2862341ef1
#
_cell.length_a   1.000
_cell.length_b   1.000
_cell.length_c   1.000
_cell.angle_alpha   90.00
_cell.angle_beta   90.00
_cell.angle_gamma   90.00
#
_symmetry.space_group_name_H-M   'P 1'
#
loop_
_entity.id
_entity.type
_entity.pdbx_description
1 polymer ?
#
loop_
_entity_poly.entity_id
_entity_poly.type
_entity_poly.pdbx_seq_one_letter_code
_entity_poly.pdbx_strand_id
1 'polypeptide(L)'
;IERTNEVHSLWLKASQETSQQNKISAYDQILDLRPDDVEALSYKADAVLEMQEPLWAISLCQRALKLAPDNGHAHYQLACAYAEIGRWEDAVSTLKKAIEISEAYRDDASVDVSFDQLREHESFRVLVSEDEEDGRDA
;
A
#
# COMPACT_ATOMS: atom_id res chain seq x y z
N ILE A 1 -0.51 -27.62 9.42
CA ILE A 1 -0.91 -28.03 8.06
C ILE A 1 -2.33 -27.57 7.78
N GLU A 2 -3.28 -27.87 8.66
CA GLU A 2 -4.67 -27.45 8.47
C GLU A 2 -4.79 -25.93 8.43
N ARG A 3 -4.11 -25.24 9.35
CA ARG A 3 -4.13 -23.78 9.41
C ARG A 3 -3.52 -23.16 8.14
N THR A 4 -2.44 -23.74 7.63
CA THR A 4 -1.81 -23.29 6.40
C THR A 4 -2.75 -23.43 5.21
N ASN A 5 -3.44 -24.58 5.10
CA ASN A 5 -4.40 -24.81 4.04
C ASN A 5 -5.58 -23.85 4.13
N GLU A 6 -6.03 -23.57 5.35
CA GLU A 6 -7.12 -22.65 5.59
C GLU A 6 -6.75 -21.23 5.20
N VAL A 7 -5.53 -20.77 5.56
CA VAL A 7 -5.03 -19.45 5.17
C VAL A 7 -4.92 -19.36 3.65
N HIS A 8 -4.39 -20.38 3.00
CA HIS A 8 -4.27 -20.40 1.55
C HIS A 8 -5.64 -20.26 0.88
N SER A 9 -6.65 -20.99 1.38
CA SER A 9 -8.01 -20.89 0.86
C SER A 9 -8.60 -19.51 1.02
N LEU A 10 -8.28 -18.84 2.13
CA LEU A 10 -8.76 -17.48 2.39
C LEU A 10 -8.11 -16.45 1.45
N TRP A 11 -6.82 -16.62 1.15
CA TRP A 11 -6.15 -15.77 0.15
C TRP A 11 -6.78 -15.95 -1.22
N LEU A 12 -7.06 -17.18 -1.60
CA LEU A 12 -7.72 -17.47 -2.88
C LEU A 12 -9.11 -16.84 -2.91
N LYS A 13 -9.85 -16.96 -1.84
CA LYS A 13 -11.18 -16.36 -1.74
C LYS A 13 -11.09 -14.82 -1.87
N ALA A 14 -10.15 -14.20 -1.17
CA ALA A 14 -9.96 -12.76 -1.25
C ALA A 14 -9.65 -12.30 -2.68
N SER A 15 -8.84 -13.07 -3.41
CA SER A 15 -8.48 -12.74 -4.78
C SER A 15 -9.67 -12.82 -5.75
N GLN A 16 -10.70 -13.57 -5.40
CA GLN A 16 -11.88 -13.75 -6.23
C GLN A 16 -13.01 -12.77 -5.87
N GLU A 17 -12.89 -12.07 -4.75
CA GLU A 17 -13.92 -11.13 -4.32
C GLU A 17 -13.82 -9.83 -5.09
N THR A 18 -14.98 -9.27 -5.44
CA THR A 18 -15.06 -7.98 -6.13
C THR A 18 -15.39 -6.84 -5.20
N SER A 19 -16.08 -7.14 -4.09
CA SER A 19 -16.45 -6.15 -3.08
C SER A 19 -15.30 -5.93 -2.11
N GLN A 20 -14.97 -4.67 -1.81
CA GLN A 20 -13.92 -4.37 -0.82
C GLN A 20 -14.29 -4.91 0.55
N GLN A 21 -15.57 -4.83 0.90
CA GLN A 21 -16.04 -5.33 2.19
C GLN A 21 -15.81 -6.84 2.32
N ASN A 22 -16.05 -7.59 1.26
CA ASN A 22 -15.82 -9.04 1.26
C ASN A 22 -14.32 -9.37 1.30
N LYS A 23 -13.49 -8.56 0.62
CA LYS A 23 -12.04 -8.71 0.72
C LYS A 23 -11.57 -8.49 2.15
N ILE A 24 -12.06 -7.43 2.79
CA ILE A 24 -11.72 -7.12 4.18
C ILE A 24 -12.10 -8.28 5.10
N SER A 25 -13.29 -8.85 4.90
CA SER A 25 -13.74 -9.99 5.69
C SER A 25 -12.79 -11.18 5.56
N ALA A 26 -12.32 -11.47 4.34
CA ALA A 26 -11.37 -12.55 4.11
C ALA A 26 -10.02 -12.26 4.79
N TYR A 27 -9.52 -11.02 4.67
CA TYR A 27 -8.26 -10.65 5.33
C TYR A 27 -8.40 -10.72 6.85
N ASP A 28 -9.56 -10.34 7.41
CA ASP A 28 -9.81 -10.44 8.84
C ASP A 28 -9.77 -11.89 9.31
N GLN A 29 -10.30 -12.82 8.52
CA GLN A 29 -10.22 -14.24 8.84
C GLN A 29 -8.77 -14.75 8.81
N ILE A 30 -7.96 -14.26 7.86
CA ILE A 30 -6.52 -14.58 7.83
C ILE A 30 -5.85 -14.04 9.10
N LEU A 31 -6.16 -12.81 9.48
CA LEU A 31 -5.58 -12.18 10.67
C LEU A 31 -6.03 -12.84 11.97
N ASP A 32 -7.21 -13.45 12.00
CA ASP A 32 -7.64 -14.26 13.14
C ASP A 32 -6.74 -15.47 13.31
N LEU A 33 -6.31 -16.08 12.21
CA LEU A 33 -5.44 -17.25 12.24
C LEU A 33 -3.96 -16.87 12.37
N ARG A 34 -3.57 -15.72 11.79
CA ARG A 34 -2.20 -15.20 11.78
C ARG A 34 -2.21 -13.70 12.07
N PRO A 35 -2.26 -13.30 13.36
CA PRO A 35 -2.38 -11.89 13.71
C PRO A 35 -1.21 -11.01 13.22
N ASP A 36 -0.04 -11.61 12.99
CA ASP A 36 1.16 -10.89 12.55
C ASP A 36 1.40 -11.04 11.04
N ASP A 37 0.40 -11.42 10.28
CA ASP A 37 0.54 -11.56 8.83
C ASP A 37 0.59 -10.15 8.20
N VAL A 38 1.80 -9.72 7.85
CA VAL A 38 2.07 -8.38 7.33
C VAL A 38 1.35 -8.16 5.98
N GLU A 39 1.35 -9.16 5.12
CA GLU A 39 0.67 -9.05 3.84
C GLU A 39 -0.83 -8.86 4.01
N ALA A 40 -1.45 -9.62 4.93
CA ALA A 40 -2.87 -9.46 5.20
C ALA A 40 -3.19 -8.05 5.70
N LEU A 41 -2.32 -7.50 6.56
CA LEU A 41 -2.48 -6.12 7.04
C LEU A 41 -2.39 -5.11 5.91
N SER A 42 -1.41 -5.24 5.03
CA SER A 42 -1.20 -4.28 3.95
C SER A 42 -2.27 -4.39 2.87
N TYR A 43 -2.74 -5.58 2.56
CA TYR A 43 -3.84 -5.77 1.60
C TYR A 43 -5.17 -5.32 2.19
N LYS A 44 -5.38 -5.51 3.48
CA LYS A 44 -6.55 -4.95 4.14
C LYS A 44 -6.52 -3.42 4.09
N ALA A 45 -5.34 -2.82 4.30
CA ALA A 45 -5.18 -1.37 4.18
C ALA A 45 -5.57 -0.87 2.78
N ASP A 46 -5.17 -1.60 1.74
CA ASP A 46 -5.54 -1.26 0.36
C ASP A 46 -7.07 -1.27 0.20
N ALA A 47 -7.73 -2.33 0.64
CA ALA A 47 -9.19 -2.44 0.54
C ALA A 47 -9.91 -1.35 1.34
N VAL A 48 -9.39 -1.04 2.54
CA VAL A 48 -9.94 0.01 3.40
C VAL A 48 -9.78 1.38 2.75
N LEU A 49 -8.63 1.62 2.11
CA LEU A 49 -8.38 2.87 1.39
C LEU A 49 -9.34 3.03 0.21
N GLU A 50 -9.62 1.94 -0.51
CA GLU A 50 -10.62 1.94 -1.59
C GLU A 50 -12.02 2.28 -1.08
N MET A 51 -12.30 2.02 0.18
CA MET A 51 -13.55 2.41 0.82
C MET A 51 -13.51 3.84 1.35
N GLN A 52 -12.44 4.56 1.06
CA GLN A 52 -12.26 5.96 1.44
C GLN A 52 -12.17 6.17 2.95
N GLU A 53 -11.44 5.27 3.60
CA GLU A 53 -11.16 5.33 5.03
C GLU A 53 -9.64 5.46 5.25
N PRO A 54 -9.05 6.61 4.87
CA PRO A 54 -7.59 6.75 4.92
C PRO A 54 -6.98 6.68 6.32
N LEU A 55 -7.66 7.16 7.34
CA LEU A 55 -7.13 7.09 8.70
C LEU A 55 -7.04 5.64 9.19
N TRP A 56 -8.01 4.82 8.86
CA TRP A 56 -7.97 3.39 9.18
C TRP A 56 -6.82 2.71 8.42
N ALA A 57 -6.69 3.03 7.13
CA ALA A 57 -5.59 2.49 6.32
C ALA A 57 -4.22 2.84 6.91
N ILE A 58 -4.03 4.08 7.38
CA ILE A 58 -2.78 4.51 8.03
C ILE A 58 -2.48 3.62 9.23
N SER A 59 -3.47 3.39 10.08
CA SER A 59 -3.30 2.55 11.27
C SER A 59 -2.84 1.13 10.90
N LEU A 60 -3.46 0.55 9.89
CA LEU A 60 -3.10 -0.79 9.43
C LEU A 60 -1.68 -0.84 8.86
N CYS A 61 -1.32 0.16 8.06
CA CYS A 61 0.03 0.26 7.49
C CYS A 61 1.09 0.44 8.58
N GLN A 62 0.81 1.27 9.57
CA GLN A 62 1.75 1.48 10.67
C GLN A 62 1.98 0.19 11.44
N ARG A 63 0.93 -0.58 11.67
CA ARG A 63 1.05 -1.89 12.31
C ARG A 63 1.87 -2.85 11.46
N ALA A 64 1.61 -2.88 10.16
CA ALA A 64 2.37 -3.72 9.23
C ALA A 64 3.84 -3.34 9.21
N LEU A 65 4.17 -2.05 9.20
CA LEU A 65 5.54 -1.56 9.15
C LEU A 65 6.29 -1.75 10.47
N LYS A 66 5.56 -1.82 11.57
CA LYS A 66 6.17 -2.17 12.86
C LYS A 66 6.66 -3.61 12.84
N LEU A 67 5.93 -4.49 12.18
CA LEU A 67 6.28 -5.90 12.04
C LEU A 67 7.32 -6.13 10.96
N ALA A 68 7.24 -5.39 9.85
CA ALA A 68 8.14 -5.53 8.72
C ALA A 68 8.44 -4.14 8.13
N PRO A 69 9.48 -3.45 8.65
CA PRO A 69 9.79 -2.07 8.21
C PRO A 69 10.15 -1.94 6.74
N ASP A 70 10.49 -3.03 6.07
CA ASP A 70 10.86 -3.04 4.65
C ASP A 70 9.74 -3.57 3.74
N ASN A 71 8.51 -3.66 4.24
CA ASN A 71 7.39 -4.08 3.39
C ASN A 71 6.99 -2.95 2.45
N GLY A 72 7.33 -3.10 1.17
CA GLY A 72 7.08 -2.07 0.15
C GLY A 72 5.61 -1.76 -0.04
N HIS A 73 4.75 -2.79 -0.04
CA HIS A 73 3.32 -2.60 -0.23
C HIS A 73 2.72 -1.74 0.88
N ALA A 74 3.13 -1.98 2.14
CA ALA A 74 2.65 -1.17 3.27
C ALA A 74 3.12 0.28 3.16
N HIS A 75 4.37 0.53 2.74
CA HIS A 75 4.85 1.89 2.49
C HIS A 75 4.04 2.57 1.39
N TYR A 76 3.78 1.84 0.31
CA TYR A 76 3.02 2.39 -0.80
C TYR A 76 1.59 2.78 -0.37
N GLN A 77 0.90 1.88 0.32
CA GLN A 77 -0.46 2.16 0.78
C GLN A 77 -0.48 3.31 1.79
N LEU A 78 0.53 3.39 2.65
CA LEU A 78 0.66 4.49 3.59
C LEU A 78 0.84 5.82 2.86
N ALA A 79 1.66 5.84 1.81
CA ALA A 79 1.86 7.04 0.99
C ALA A 79 0.54 7.49 0.35
N CYS A 80 -0.23 6.55 -0.20
CA CYS A 80 -1.54 6.84 -0.77
C CYS A 80 -2.48 7.45 0.26
N ALA A 81 -2.51 6.87 1.47
CA ALA A 81 -3.38 7.36 2.53
C ALA A 81 -2.98 8.76 2.98
N TYR A 82 -1.69 9.03 3.14
CA TYR A 82 -1.21 10.38 3.47
C TYR A 82 -1.60 11.39 2.39
N ALA A 83 -1.47 11.00 1.13
CA ALA A 83 -1.85 11.89 0.02
C ALA A 83 -3.34 12.23 0.10
N GLU A 84 -4.18 11.26 0.43
CA GLU A 84 -5.62 11.48 0.48
C GLU A 84 -6.06 12.39 1.62
N ILE A 85 -5.28 12.47 2.71
CA ILE A 85 -5.60 13.39 3.81
C ILE A 85 -4.82 14.70 3.74
N GLY A 86 -4.08 14.92 2.66
CA GLY A 86 -3.37 16.19 2.45
C GLY A 86 -2.03 16.32 3.14
N ARG A 87 -1.47 15.23 3.64
CA ARG A 87 -0.14 15.24 4.27
C ARG A 87 0.91 15.00 3.18
N TRP A 88 1.17 16.04 2.39
CA TRP A 88 1.96 15.94 1.16
C TRP A 88 3.41 15.52 1.39
N GLU A 89 4.07 16.11 2.38
CA GLU A 89 5.47 15.78 2.66
C GLU A 89 5.63 14.33 3.11
N ASP A 90 4.72 13.89 3.98
CA ASP A 90 4.72 12.51 4.45
C ASP A 90 4.44 11.54 3.31
N ALA A 91 3.51 11.91 2.42
CA ALA A 91 3.19 11.08 1.26
C ALA A 91 4.40 10.89 0.36
N VAL A 92 5.11 11.99 0.05
CA VAL A 92 6.29 11.93 -0.83
C VAL A 92 7.43 11.14 -0.18
N SER A 93 7.71 11.39 1.11
CA SER A 93 8.80 10.69 1.78
C SER A 93 8.52 9.19 1.93
N THR A 94 7.25 8.84 2.16
CA THR A 94 6.85 7.43 2.29
C THR A 94 6.86 6.74 0.93
N LEU A 95 6.40 7.44 -0.12
CA LEU A 95 6.45 6.91 -1.48
C LEU A 95 7.89 6.65 -1.91
N LYS A 96 8.82 7.55 -1.54
CA LYS A 96 10.23 7.35 -1.83
C LYS A 96 10.75 6.05 -1.23
N LYS A 97 10.35 5.75 0.00
CA LYS A 97 10.73 4.48 0.64
C LYS A 97 10.20 3.27 -0.12
N ALA A 98 8.94 3.34 -0.59
CA ALA A 98 8.35 2.28 -1.39
C ALA A 98 9.15 2.06 -2.67
N ILE A 99 9.50 3.14 -3.37
CA ILE A 99 10.26 3.08 -4.62
C ILE A 99 11.65 2.52 -4.39
N GLU A 100 12.30 2.86 -3.28
CA GLU A 100 13.62 2.31 -2.94
C GLU A 100 13.55 0.80 -2.77
N ILE A 101 12.40 0.27 -2.31
CA ILE A 101 12.20 -1.15 -2.15
C ILE A 101 11.87 -1.81 -3.50
N SER A 102 11.03 -1.16 -4.31
CA SER A 102 10.67 -1.67 -5.64
C SER A 102 10.40 -0.51 -6.59
N GLU A 103 11.16 -0.44 -7.67
CA GLU A 103 11.02 0.58 -8.70
C GLU A 103 9.63 0.59 -9.35
N ALA A 104 8.94 -0.56 -9.33
CA ALA A 104 7.60 -0.66 -9.91
C ALA A 104 6.62 0.34 -9.28
N TYR A 105 6.83 0.73 -8.04
CA TYR A 105 5.95 1.69 -7.37
C TYR A 105 6.03 3.08 -7.99
N ARG A 106 7.12 3.41 -8.67
CA ARG A 106 7.25 4.68 -9.38
C ARG A 106 6.20 4.79 -10.49
N ASP A 107 6.09 3.75 -11.31
CA ASP A 107 5.11 3.70 -12.37
C ASP A 107 3.68 3.64 -11.80
N ASP A 108 3.48 2.85 -10.77
CA ASP A 108 2.16 2.77 -10.12
C ASP A 108 1.70 4.14 -9.64
N ALA A 109 2.60 4.89 -8.98
CA ALA A 109 2.28 6.20 -8.44
C ALA A 109 1.97 7.23 -9.54
N SER A 110 2.61 7.08 -10.70
CA SER A 110 2.44 8.03 -11.80
C SER A 110 1.00 8.03 -12.33
N VAL A 111 0.26 6.96 -12.14
CA VAL A 111 -1.12 6.82 -12.63
C VAL A 111 -2.17 6.65 -11.52
N ASP A 112 -1.75 6.54 -10.27
CA ASP A 112 -2.65 6.28 -9.15
C ASP A 112 -3.41 7.54 -8.75
N VAL A 113 -4.73 7.43 -8.72
CA VAL A 113 -5.62 8.56 -8.40
C VAL A 113 -5.41 9.10 -6.98
N SER A 114 -4.88 8.29 -6.07
CA SER A 114 -4.59 8.74 -4.70
C SER A 114 -3.65 9.95 -4.69
N PHE A 115 -2.80 10.08 -5.71
CA PHE A 115 -1.82 11.16 -5.81
C PHE A 115 -2.27 12.31 -6.70
N ASP A 116 -3.53 12.34 -7.13
CA ASP A 116 -4.02 13.37 -8.05
C ASP A 116 -3.75 14.80 -7.56
N GLN A 117 -3.93 15.05 -6.26
CA GLN A 117 -3.71 16.37 -5.70
C GLN A 117 -2.23 16.73 -5.57
N LEU A 118 -1.34 15.73 -5.71
CA LEU A 118 0.11 15.93 -5.65
C LEU A 118 0.77 16.12 -7.00
N ARG A 119 0.03 15.92 -8.10
CA ARG A 119 0.65 15.89 -9.45
C ARG A 119 1.34 17.19 -9.82
N GLU A 120 0.88 18.31 -9.29
CA GLU A 120 1.48 19.61 -9.56
C GLU A 120 2.61 19.97 -8.59
N HIS A 121 2.81 19.19 -7.54
CA HIS A 121 3.90 19.42 -6.58
C HIS A 121 5.22 18.96 -7.18
N GLU A 122 6.22 19.82 -7.16
CA GLU A 122 7.52 19.53 -7.75
C GLU A 122 8.17 18.28 -7.15
N SER A 123 8.12 18.13 -5.83
CA SER A 123 8.75 16.99 -5.17
C SER A 123 8.16 15.67 -5.64
N PHE A 124 6.85 15.63 -5.88
CA PHE A 124 6.20 14.43 -6.40
C PHE A 124 6.61 14.20 -7.87
N ARG A 125 6.56 15.26 -8.69
CA ARG A 125 6.91 15.14 -10.11
C ARG A 125 8.34 14.66 -10.30
N VAL A 126 9.27 15.21 -9.53
CA VAL A 126 10.67 14.80 -9.60
C VAL A 126 10.80 13.32 -9.20
N LEU A 127 10.12 12.93 -8.11
CA LEU A 127 10.21 11.55 -7.62
C LEU A 127 9.73 10.53 -8.65
N VAL A 128 8.60 10.78 -9.31
CA VAL A 128 8.05 9.80 -10.26
C VAL A 128 8.74 9.83 -11.62
N SER A 129 9.51 10.88 -11.94
CA SER A 129 10.25 10.99 -13.20
C SER A 129 11.75 10.73 -13.06
N GLU A 130 12.24 10.46 -11.85
CA GLU A 130 13.67 10.34 -11.56
C GLU A 130 14.36 9.25 -12.37
N ASP A 131 13.64 8.20 -12.69
CA ASP A 131 14.17 7.11 -13.50
C ASP A 131 14.61 7.59 -14.90
N GLU A 132 13.86 8.51 -15.48
CA GLU A 132 14.19 9.07 -16.78
C GLU A 132 15.46 9.93 -16.72
N GLU A 133 15.65 10.64 -15.62
CA GLU A 133 16.83 11.48 -15.43
C GLU A 133 18.09 10.63 -15.27
N ASP A 134 18.00 9.53 -14.52
CA ASP A 134 19.10 8.61 -14.35
C ASP A 134 19.54 8.03 -15.69
N GLY A 135 18.59 7.72 -16.55
CA GLY A 135 18.88 7.22 -17.88
C GLY A 135 19.60 8.25 -18.75
N ARG A 136 19.31 9.52 -18.58
CA ARG A 136 19.93 10.60 -19.34
C ARG A 136 21.34 10.91 -18.88
N ASP A 137 21.60 10.74 -17.60
CA ASP A 137 22.91 11.02 -17.03
C ASP A 137 23.93 9.92 -17.33
N ALA A 138 23.43 8.78 -17.71
CA ALA A 138 24.30 7.69 -18.11
C ALA A 138 24.83 7.87 -19.50
#